data_1ef1d6e688d83faef1bbf06aedcc3ace
#
_entry.id   1ef1d6e688d83faef1bbf06aedcc3ace
#
_cell.length_a   1.000
_cell.length_b   1.000
_cell.length_c   1.000
_cell.angle_alpha   90.00
_cell.angle_beta   90.00
_cell.angle_gamma   90.00
#
_symmetry.space_group_name_H-M   'P 1'
#
loop_
_entity.id
_entity.type
_entity.pdbx_description
1 polymer ?
#
loop_
_entity_poly.entity_id
_entity_poly.type
_entity_poly.pdbx_seq_one_letter_code
_entity_poly.pdbx_strand_id
1 'polypeptide(L)'
;VVRSLFEQSVTDFNGRFFELSNAWCQPKPVQDRLPLLIGGKGDRMLRLVSRHADMWNMWAMPSKFAERAAVLDQACESIGRDPVTVRRSTQALVCLTDSESTARSFLDAAGGRAAFAGTAKQFADLAAQWHDAGVDELVIPDWHLGTGAQRAESIEAITAALRA
;
A
#
# COMPACT_ATOMS: atom_id res chain seq x y z
N VAL A 1 5.43 3.27 -21.23
CA VAL A 1 5.65 1.84 -21.54
C VAL A 1 4.56 0.98 -20.92
N VAL A 2 4.45 0.87 -19.56
CA VAL A 2 3.53 -0.08 -18.90
C VAL A 2 2.08 0.13 -19.35
N ARG A 3 1.56 1.35 -19.30
CA ARG A 3 0.19 1.65 -19.79
C ARG A 3 0.02 1.31 -21.27
N SER A 4 0.97 1.69 -22.10
CA SER A 4 0.95 1.40 -23.53
C SER A 4 0.86 -0.10 -23.80
N LEU A 5 1.62 -0.92 -23.07
CA LEU A 5 1.55 -2.38 -23.17
C LEU A 5 0.17 -2.94 -22.75
N PHE A 6 -0.54 -2.31 -21.85
CA PHE A 6 -1.89 -2.74 -21.45
C PHE A 6 -2.98 -2.27 -22.41
N GLU A 7 -2.85 -1.07 -22.96
CA GLU A 7 -3.90 -0.39 -23.71
C GLU A 7 -3.79 -0.59 -25.24
N GLN A 8 -2.56 -0.71 -25.77
CA GLN A 8 -2.31 -0.83 -27.21
C GLN A 8 -2.10 -2.28 -27.64
N SER A 9 -2.56 -2.62 -28.83
CA SER A 9 -2.30 -3.95 -29.42
C SER A 9 -0.81 -4.23 -29.60
N VAL A 10 -0.08 -3.20 -30.01
CA VAL A 10 1.38 -3.20 -30.20
C VAL A 10 1.95 -1.92 -29.61
N THR A 11 3.10 -2.00 -28.98
CA THR A 11 3.82 -0.89 -28.38
C THR A 11 5.21 -0.77 -28.95
N ASP A 12 5.49 0.39 -29.54
CA ASP A 12 6.83 0.84 -29.87
C ASP A 12 7.25 1.95 -28.90
N PHE A 13 8.46 1.89 -28.39
CA PHE A 13 9.00 2.87 -27.47
C PHE A 13 10.50 2.98 -27.62
N ASN A 14 10.98 4.20 -27.82
CA ASN A 14 12.42 4.50 -27.88
C ASN A 14 12.75 5.51 -26.78
N GLY A 15 13.32 5.06 -25.68
CA GLY A 15 13.70 5.86 -24.55
C GLY A 15 15.18 5.66 -24.16
N ARG A 16 15.66 6.51 -23.27
CA ARG A 16 17.07 6.50 -22.86
C ARG A 16 17.54 5.16 -22.28
N PHE A 17 16.68 4.40 -21.60
CA PHE A 17 17.03 3.19 -20.85
C PHE A 17 16.32 1.94 -21.36
N PHE A 18 15.23 2.10 -22.09
CA PHE A 18 14.43 1.01 -22.61
C PHE A 18 14.06 1.31 -24.05
N GLU A 19 14.10 0.30 -24.87
CA GLU A 19 13.63 0.30 -26.24
C GLU A 19 12.69 -0.89 -26.44
N LEU A 20 11.55 -0.66 -27.05
CA LEU A 20 10.59 -1.68 -27.44
C LEU A 20 10.30 -1.53 -28.92
N SER A 21 10.32 -2.61 -29.65
CA SER A 21 9.93 -2.68 -31.04
C SER A 21 8.90 -3.78 -31.22
N ASN A 22 7.74 -3.43 -31.76
CA ASN A 22 6.64 -4.35 -32.03
C ASN A 22 6.29 -5.23 -30.79
N ALA A 23 6.38 -4.64 -29.58
CA ALA A 23 6.13 -5.33 -28.33
C ALA A 23 4.62 -5.45 -28.05
N TRP A 24 4.22 -6.62 -27.57
CA TRP A 24 2.84 -6.90 -27.21
C TRP A 24 2.76 -7.60 -25.85
N CYS A 25 1.64 -7.41 -25.17
CA CYS A 25 1.36 -8.03 -23.87
C CYS A 25 -0.02 -8.69 -23.94
N GLN A 26 -0.08 -9.99 -23.70
CA GLN A 26 -1.30 -10.80 -23.75
C GLN A 26 -1.39 -11.71 -22.51
N PRO A 27 -2.60 -11.96 -21.99
CA PRO A 27 -3.88 -11.37 -22.38
C PRO A 27 -3.97 -9.89 -22.00
N LYS A 28 -4.80 -9.14 -22.72
CA LYS A 28 -5.11 -7.75 -22.37
C LYS A 28 -5.97 -7.70 -21.09
N PRO A 29 -5.88 -6.62 -20.29
CA PRO A 29 -6.81 -6.39 -19.20
C PRO A 29 -8.26 -6.42 -19.69
N VAL A 30 -9.16 -6.97 -18.88
CA VAL A 30 -10.61 -6.96 -19.15
C VAL A 30 -11.20 -5.57 -18.88
N GLN A 31 -10.59 -4.82 -17.96
CA GLN A 31 -11.00 -3.46 -17.65
C GLN A 31 -10.54 -2.51 -18.77
N ASP A 32 -11.34 -1.48 -19.06
CA ASP A 32 -10.97 -0.42 -19.99
C ASP A 32 -9.66 0.26 -19.60
N ARG A 33 -9.41 0.37 -18.29
CA ARG A 33 -8.16 0.87 -17.73
C ARG A 33 -7.76 0.07 -16.50
N LEU A 34 -6.62 -0.62 -16.58
CA LEU A 34 -6.05 -1.31 -15.42
C LEU A 34 -5.39 -0.28 -14.48
N PRO A 35 -5.81 -0.21 -13.18
CA PRO A 35 -5.17 0.68 -12.23
C PRO A 35 -3.70 0.33 -12.00
N LEU A 36 -2.84 1.36 -11.96
CA LEU A 36 -1.42 1.20 -11.66
C LEU A 36 -1.15 1.61 -10.20
N LEU A 37 -0.70 0.65 -9.39
CA LEU A 37 -0.16 0.91 -8.07
C LEU A 37 1.35 1.11 -8.16
N ILE A 38 1.84 2.22 -7.58
CA ILE A 38 3.28 2.48 -7.44
C ILE A 38 3.63 2.51 -5.96
N GLY A 39 4.56 1.64 -5.56
CA GLY A 39 5.08 1.58 -4.21
C GLY A 39 6.31 2.48 -4.00
N GLY A 40 6.42 3.08 -2.82
CA GLY A 40 7.61 3.82 -2.42
C GLY A 40 7.33 5.08 -1.60
N LYS A 41 8.39 5.61 -0.96
CA LYS A 41 8.28 6.73 0.00
C LYS A 41 9.18 7.93 -0.30
N GLY A 42 10.13 7.80 -1.23
CA GLY A 42 11.07 8.89 -1.56
C GLY A 42 10.43 9.95 -2.46
N ASP A 43 10.86 11.20 -2.35
CA ASP A 43 10.29 12.35 -3.07
C ASP A 43 10.28 12.15 -4.59
N ARG A 44 11.34 11.54 -5.14
CA ARG A 44 11.38 11.21 -6.56
C ARG A 44 10.27 10.21 -6.94
N MET A 45 10.01 9.22 -6.07
CA MET A 45 8.96 8.24 -6.30
C MET A 45 7.58 8.89 -6.18
N LEU A 46 7.36 9.76 -5.20
CA LEU A 46 6.08 10.47 -5.05
C LEU A 46 5.79 11.38 -6.24
N ARG A 47 6.81 12.01 -6.84
CA ARG A 47 6.63 12.72 -8.12
C ARG A 47 6.26 11.80 -9.30
N LEU A 48 6.71 10.54 -9.30
CA LEU A 48 6.25 9.56 -10.31
C LEU A 48 4.82 9.09 -10.02
N VAL A 49 4.49 8.87 -8.75
CA VAL A 49 3.13 8.55 -8.30
C VAL A 49 2.17 9.65 -8.76
N SER A 50 2.46 10.93 -8.46
CA SER A 50 1.58 12.04 -8.82
C SER A 50 1.30 12.12 -10.33
N ARG A 51 2.24 11.71 -11.17
CA ARG A 51 2.10 11.75 -12.65
C ARG A 51 1.44 10.52 -13.26
N HIS A 52 1.65 9.35 -12.66
CA HIS A 52 1.39 8.10 -13.38
C HIS A 52 0.53 7.09 -12.64
N ALA A 53 0.48 7.13 -11.29
CA ALA A 53 -0.21 6.12 -10.51
C ALA A 53 -1.70 6.43 -10.33
N ASP A 54 -2.49 5.37 -10.26
CA ASP A 54 -3.88 5.42 -9.79
C ASP A 54 -3.95 5.10 -8.29
N MET A 55 -2.93 4.36 -7.79
CA MET A 55 -2.80 3.98 -6.39
C MET A 55 -1.36 4.15 -5.92
N TRP A 56 -1.21 4.52 -4.66
CA TRP A 56 0.08 4.61 -3.97
C TRP A 56 0.12 3.69 -2.76
N ASN A 57 1.25 3.02 -2.55
CA ASN A 57 1.46 2.16 -1.37
C ASN A 57 2.80 2.44 -0.70
N MET A 58 2.82 2.39 0.63
CA MET A 58 4.05 2.34 1.41
C MET A 58 3.86 1.61 2.74
N TRP A 59 4.95 1.06 3.29
CA TRP A 59 4.98 0.55 4.67
C TRP A 59 5.14 1.72 5.62
N ALA A 60 4.10 2.02 6.41
CA ALA A 60 4.17 3.11 7.38
C ALA A 60 3.16 3.00 8.51
N MET A 61 3.56 3.44 9.69
CA MET A 61 2.65 3.80 10.78
C MET A 61 1.96 5.15 10.46
N PRO A 62 0.81 5.48 11.11
CA PRO A 62 -0.03 6.63 10.72
C PRO A 62 0.71 7.96 10.57
N SER A 63 1.52 8.34 11.56
CA SER A 63 2.23 9.63 11.54
C SER A 63 3.19 9.75 10.37
N LYS A 64 3.94 8.68 10.07
CA LYS A 64 4.87 8.67 8.94
C LYS A 64 4.13 8.60 7.60
N PHE A 65 2.97 7.96 7.57
CA PHE A 65 2.11 7.94 6.39
C PHE A 65 1.60 9.35 6.09
N ALA A 66 1.04 10.06 7.08
CA ALA A 66 0.53 11.42 6.93
C ALA A 66 1.60 12.39 6.42
N GLU A 67 2.83 12.31 6.97
CA GLU A 67 3.98 13.12 6.50
C GLU A 67 4.23 12.91 5.00
N ARG A 68 4.22 11.66 4.55
CA ARG A 68 4.50 11.34 3.14
C ARG A 68 3.31 11.60 2.22
N ALA A 69 2.09 11.46 2.74
CA ALA A 69 0.87 11.83 2.01
C ALA A 69 0.86 13.33 1.69
N ALA A 70 1.22 14.20 2.64
CA ALA A 70 1.32 15.64 2.40
C ALA A 70 2.32 15.99 1.28
N VAL A 71 3.46 15.27 1.18
CA VAL A 71 4.41 15.46 0.08
C VAL A 71 3.83 15.00 -1.27
N LEU A 72 3.05 13.92 -1.27
CA LEU A 72 2.34 13.47 -2.47
C LEU A 72 1.29 14.50 -2.91
N ASP A 73 0.53 15.07 -1.95
CA ASP A 73 -0.47 16.11 -2.23
C ASP A 73 0.16 17.31 -2.92
N GLN A 74 1.24 17.84 -2.37
CA GLN A 74 2.00 18.93 -2.98
C GLN A 74 2.51 18.57 -4.39
N ALA A 75 2.96 17.33 -4.58
CA ALA A 75 3.42 16.87 -5.89
C ALA A 75 2.26 16.77 -6.91
N CYS A 76 1.06 16.39 -6.48
CA CYS A 76 -0.15 16.40 -7.32
C CYS A 76 -0.56 17.82 -7.67
N GLU A 77 -0.68 18.70 -6.68
CA GLU A 77 -1.06 20.10 -6.84
C GLU A 77 -0.10 20.84 -7.79
N SER A 78 1.20 20.60 -7.68
CA SER A 78 2.22 21.21 -8.53
C SER A 78 2.05 20.93 -10.03
N ILE A 79 1.30 19.90 -10.39
CA ILE A 79 0.98 19.51 -11.78
C ILE A 79 -0.50 19.67 -12.12
N GLY A 80 -1.29 20.32 -11.25
CA GLY A 80 -2.72 20.52 -11.44
C GLY A 80 -3.59 19.26 -11.31
N ARG A 81 -3.07 18.22 -10.63
CA ARG A 81 -3.81 16.99 -10.35
C ARG A 81 -4.46 17.07 -8.98
N ASP A 82 -5.76 16.74 -8.90
CA ASP A 82 -6.42 16.58 -7.61
C ASP A 82 -5.84 15.36 -6.85
N PRO A 83 -5.27 15.54 -5.64
CA PRO A 83 -4.68 14.47 -4.84
C PRO A 83 -5.64 13.33 -4.50
N VAL A 84 -6.96 13.61 -4.38
CA VAL A 84 -7.99 12.59 -4.08
C VAL A 84 -8.11 11.52 -5.16
N THR A 85 -7.62 11.81 -6.38
CA THR A 85 -7.62 10.85 -7.49
C THR A 85 -6.55 9.75 -7.35
N VAL A 86 -5.69 9.83 -6.33
CA VAL A 86 -4.70 8.80 -6.01
C VAL A 86 -5.15 8.03 -4.77
N ARG A 87 -5.67 6.82 -4.97
CA ARG A 87 -6.03 5.92 -3.87
C ARG A 87 -4.78 5.55 -3.07
N ARG A 88 -4.88 5.51 -1.75
CA ARG A 88 -3.76 5.36 -0.82
C ARG A 88 -3.87 4.10 -0.01
N SER A 89 -2.84 3.29 -0.05
CA SER A 89 -2.74 2.10 0.79
C SER A 89 -1.47 2.08 1.62
N THR A 90 -1.55 1.44 2.77
CA THR A 90 -0.38 1.17 3.61
C THR A 90 -0.30 -0.31 3.93
N GLN A 91 0.87 -0.75 4.37
CA GLN A 91 1.06 -2.12 4.86
C GLN A 91 1.60 -2.07 6.29
N ALA A 92 1.12 -3.00 7.12
CA ALA A 92 1.65 -3.21 8.45
C ALA A 92 1.53 -4.69 8.86
N LEU A 93 2.51 -5.16 9.62
CA LEU A 93 2.40 -6.44 10.33
C LEU A 93 1.52 -6.25 11.56
N VAL A 94 0.63 -7.19 11.85
CA VAL A 94 -0.31 -7.10 12.97
C VAL A 94 -0.29 -8.39 13.79
N CYS A 95 -0.08 -8.25 15.09
CA CYS A 95 -0.21 -9.33 16.06
C CYS A 95 -1.18 -8.92 17.17
N LEU A 96 -2.35 -9.53 17.21
CA LEU A 96 -3.29 -9.32 18.32
C LEU A 96 -2.89 -10.20 19.50
N THR A 97 -2.56 -9.57 20.62
CA THR A 97 -2.14 -10.26 21.85
C THR A 97 -2.30 -9.37 23.08
N ASP A 98 -2.60 -10.00 24.23
CA ASP A 98 -2.58 -9.36 25.54
C ASP A 98 -1.24 -9.59 26.27
N SER A 99 -0.34 -10.39 25.70
CA SER A 99 0.96 -10.71 26.27
C SER A 99 2.03 -9.69 25.86
N GLU A 100 2.56 -8.95 26.83
CA GLU A 100 3.66 -7.99 26.60
C GLU A 100 4.91 -8.64 26.04
N SER A 101 5.25 -9.86 26.47
CA SER A 101 6.42 -10.57 25.97
C SER A 101 6.26 -10.97 24.52
N THR A 102 5.08 -11.46 24.12
CA THR A 102 4.73 -11.78 22.73
C THR A 102 4.77 -10.52 21.87
N ALA A 103 4.16 -9.43 22.33
CA ALA A 103 4.16 -8.16 21.62
C ALA A 103 5.59 -7.64 21.36
N ARG A 104 6.44 -7.65 22.38
CA ARG A 104 7.84 -7.23 22.24
C ARG A 104 8.61 -8.10 21.25
N SER A 105 8.54 -9.42 21.40
CA SER A 105 9.21 -10.34 20.47
C SER A 105 8.77 -10.16 19.02
N PHE A 106 7.47 -9.91 18.80
CA PHE A 106 6.92 -9.65 17.46
C PHE A 106 7.46 -8.34 16.86
N LEU A 107 7.46 -7.26 17.64
CA LEU A 107 7.96 -5.97 17.18
C LEU A 107 9.46 -5.99 16.90
N ASP A 108 10.25 -6.68 17.72
CA ASP A 108 11.68 -6.90 17.49
C ASP A 108 11.94 -7.67 16.18
N ALA A 109 11.14 -8.71 15.92
CA ALA A 109 11.22 -9.50 14.69
C ALA A 109 10.76 -8.74 13.44
N ALA A 110 9.97 -7.68 13.60
CA ALA A 110 9.50 -6.86 12.48
C ALA A 110 10.64 -6.12 11.75
N GLY A 111 11.79 -5.93 12.41
CA GLY A 111 13.01 -5.40 11.77
C GLY A 111 12.84 -3.99 11.19
N GLY A 112 12.11 -3.12 11.88
CA GLY A 112 11.87 -1.73 11.47
C GLY A 112 10.78 -1.54 10.40
N ARG A 113 10.06 -2.59 10.02
CA ARG A 113 8.85 -2.47 9.22
C ARG A 113 7.71 -1.89 10.07
N ALA A 114 6.72 -1.28 9.41
CA ALA A 114 5.49 -0.89 10.09
C ALA A 114 4.86 -2.14 10.72
N ALA A 115 4.70 -2.15 12.03
CA ALA A 115 4.19 -3.28 12.78
C ALA A 115 3.41 -2.82 14.00
N PHE A 116 2.39 -3.57 14.35
CA PHE A 116 1.59 -3.40 15.56
C PHE A 116 1.49 -4.73 16.30
N ALA A 117 1.62 -4.68 17.61
CA ALA A 117 1.31 -5.79 18.50
C ALA A 117 0.59 -5.24 19.76
N GLY A 118 -0.56 -5.81 20.07
CA GLY A 118 -1.40 -5.38 21.18
C GLY A 118 -2.82 -5.92 21.09
N THR A 119 -3.72 -5.35 21.89
CA THR A 119 -5.12 -5.80 21.96
C THR A 119 -5.92 -5.42 20.70
N ALA A 120 -7.05 -6.10 20.50
CA ALA A 120 -7.99 -5.79 19.42
C ALA A 120 -8.48 -4.33 19.48
N LYS A 121 -8.76 -3.82 20.70
CA LYS A 121 -9.16 -2.41 20.89
C LYS A 121 -8.07 -1.43 20.45
N GLN A 122 -6.84 -1.67 20.87
CA GLN A 122 -5.70 -0.81 20.48
C GLN A 122 -5.47 -0.84 18.96
N PHE A 123 -5.72 -1.98 18.32
CA PHE A 123 -5.64 -2.11 16.87
C PHE A 123 -6.74 -1.31 16.15
N ALA A 124 -7.98 -1.36 16.65
CA ALA A 124 -9.08 -0.54 16.12
C ALA A 124 -8.77 0.97 16.24
N ASP A 125 -8.26 1.41 17.39
CA ASP A 125 -7.84 2.80 17.62
C ASP A 125 -6.71 3.21 16.64
N LEU A 126 -5.80 2.30 16.34
CA LEU A 126 -4.72 2.53 15.36
C LEU A 126 -5.24 2.55 13.92
N ALA A 127 -6.20 1.70 13.59
CA ALA A 127 -6.82 1.70 12.26
C ALA A 127 -7.54 3.02 11.98
N ALA A 128 -8.22 3.59 12.98
CA ALA A 128 -8.82 4.92 12.89
C ALA A 128 -7.75 6.00 12.61
N GLN A 129 -6.57 5.92 13.26
CA GLN A 129 -5.48 6.86 12.99
C GLN A 129 -4.94 6.75 11.55
N TRP A 130 -4.89 5.55 10.96
CA TRP A 130 -4.55 5.40 9.53
C TRP A 130 -5.62 6.02 8.63
N HIS A 131 -6.89 5.81 8.95
CA HIS A 131 -7.99 6.45 8.22
C HIS A 131 -7.86 7.98 8.25
N ASP A 132 -7.65 8.56 9.44
CA ASP A 132 -7.44 10.01 9.63
C ASP A 132 -6.19 10.53 8.90
N ALA A 133 -5.18 9.68 8.74
CA ALA A 133 -3.99 9.97 7.94
C ALA A 133 -4.22 9.88 6.41
N GLY A 134 -5.45 9.56 5.98
CA GLY A 134 -5.83 9.46 4.58
C GLY A 134 -5.52 8.11 3.92
N VAL A 135 -5.47 7.03 4.69
CA VAL A 135 -5.34 5.66 4.15
C VAL A 135 -6.71 5.14 3.74
N ASP A 136 -6.86 4.77 2.47
CA ASP A 136 -8.08 4.13 1.93
C ASP A 136 -8.07 2.61 2.10
N GLU A 137 -6.87 2.00 2.21
CA GLU A 137 -6.71 0.56 2.26
C GLU A 137 -5.52 0.17 3.14
N LEU A 138 -5.77 -0.67 4.16
CA LEU A 138 -4.74 -1.29 4.99
C LEU A 138 -4.49 -2.72 4.53
N VAL A 139 -3.28 -3.00 4.09
CA VAL A 139 -2.83 -4.35 3.71
C VAL A 139 -2.13 -5.00 4.89
N ILE A 140 -2.65 -6.13 5.34
CA ILE A 140 -2.04 -6.94 6.40
C ILE A 140 -1.52 -8.23 5.78
N PRO A 141 -0.19 -8.38 5.62
CA PRO A 141 0.39 -9.60 5.07
C PRO A 141 0.10 -10.81 5.97
N ASP A 142 -0.19 -11.94 5.38
CA ASP A 142 -0.60 -13.15 6.10
C ASP A 142 0.54 -14.08 6.52
N TRP A 143 1.76 -13.87 6.03
CA TRP A 143 2.89 -14.78 6.25
C TRP A 143 3.31 -14.94 7.73
N HIS A 144 2.89 -14.04 8.62
CA HIS A 144 3.16 -14.07 10.06
C HIS A 144 1.96 -14.46 10.91
N LEU A 145 0.79 -14.67 10.29
CA LEU A 145 -0.46 -15.00 10.97
C LEU A 145 -0.59 -16.50 11.31
N GLY A 146 0.47 -17.27 11.10
CA GLY A 146 0.46 -18.71 11.30
C GLY A 146 0.00 -19.49 10.05
N THR A 147 -0.40 -20.74 10.24
CA THR A 147 -0.85 -21.63 9.17
C THR A 147 -2.17 -22.32 9.54
N GLY A 148 -2.92 -22.79 8.54
CA GLY A 148 -4.15 -23.53 8.76
C GLY A 148 -5.16 -22.78 9.64
N ALA A 149 -5.65 -23.44 10.69
CA ALA A 149 -6.65 -22.89 11.61
C ALA A 149 -6.17 -21.62 12.33
N GLN A 150 -4.92 -21.59 12.76
CA GLN A 150 -4.35 -20.40 13.43
C GLN A 150 -4.40 -19.16 12.55
N ARG A 151 -4.11 -19.29 11.26
CA ARG A 151 -4.22 -18.15 10.31
C ARG A 151 -5.67 -17.69 10.18
N ALA A 152 -6.62 -18.61 10.07
CA ALA A 152 -8.03 -18.29 9.97
C ALA A 152 -8.51 -17.53 11.21
N GLU A 153 -8.18 -18.00 12.40
CA GLU A 153 -8.49 -17.34 13.68
C GLU A 153 -7.89 -15.93 13.76
N SER A 154 -6.62 -15.77 13.36
CA SER A 154 -5.96 -14.46 13.33
C SER A 154 -6.64 -13.49 12.39
N ILE A 155 -7.01 -13.92 11.18
CA ILE A 155 -7.74 -13.10 10.21
C ILE A 155 -9.13 -12.71 10.73
N GLU A 156 -9.84 -13.66 11.34
CA GLU A 156 -11.15 -13.41 11.93
C GLU A 156 -11.08 -12.38 13.06
N ALA A 157 -10.10 -12.54 13.99
CA ALA A 157 -9.89 -11.60 15.09
C ALA A 157 -9.54 -10.19 14.60
N ILE A 158 -8.65 -10.06 13.62
CA ILE A 158 -8.29 -8.78 13.00
C ILE A 158 -9.51 -8.14 12.33
N THR A 159 -10.28 -8.93 11.60
CA THR A 159 -11.49 -8.45 10.91
C THR A 159 -12.56 -8.00 11.91
N ALA A 160 -12.75 -8.73 13.01
CA ALA A 160 -13.67 -8.35 14.07
C ALA A 160 -13.25 -7.03 14.73
N ALA A 161 -11.95 -6.85 15.00
CA ALA A 161 -11.43 -5.61 15.58
C ALA A 161 -11.67 -4.37 14.70
N LEU A 162 -11.67 -4.53 13.38
CA LEU A 162 -11.93 -3.43 12.43
C LEU A 162 -13.41 -3.09 12.25
N ARG A 163 -14.32 -3.93 12.77
CA ARG A 163 -15.77 -3.73 12.66
C ARG A 163 -16.41 -3.21 13.97
N ALA A 164 -15.65 -3.22 15.04
CA ALA A 164 -16.10 -2.78 16.38
C ALA A 164 -16.00 -1.25 16.53
#